data_3bbe00b039dd0ada05d36f1dff3c62fc
#
_entry.id   3bbe00b039dd0ada05d36f1dff3c62fc
#
_cell.length_a   1.000
_cell.length_b   1.000
_cell.length_c   1.000
_cell.angle_alpha   90.00
_cell.angle_beta   90.00
_cell.angle_gamma   90.00
#
_symmetry.space_group_name_H-M   'P 1'
#
loop_
_entity.id
_entity.type
_entity.pdbx_description
1 polymer ?
#
loop_
_entity_poly.entity_id
_entity_poly.type
_entity_poly.pdbx_seq_one_letter_code
_entity_poly.pdbx_strand_id
1 'polypeptide(L)'
;SGLFDGETEAVWGLNTAYSVVEKSVTTRDYNYRTATAEMMTEQHDATGGDNTTYGEAYHYADNFLQKGDKEAAESGAFYARIRHERYLNEQAILKGQSTSSLLMPGLEIRVQGDDAPAVFRKGVLITGVTASAARDRSYELTFTAIPYSERYGYRPALIPRPVMAGTLPARVTSTVKNDIYAHIDKDGRYR
;
A
#
# COMPACT_ATOMS: atom_id res chain seq x y z
N SER A 1 19.11 -0.85 17.96
CA SER A 1 19.27 0.04 19.11
C SER A 1 20.11 1.23 18.69
N GLY A 2 19.47 2.26 18.14
CA GLY A 2 20.09 3.55 17.97
C GLY A 2 20.18 4.21 19.33
N LEU A 3 21.37 4.22 19.91
CA LEU A 3 21.71 5.07 21.04
C LEU A 3 21.70 6.51 20.54
N PHE A 4 20.66 7.27 20.89
CA PHE A 4 20.70 8.71 20.86
C PHE A 4 21.57 9.16 22.02
N ASP A 5 22.77 9.61 21.73
CA ASP A 5 23.73 10.03 22.72
C ASP A 5 23.40 11.45 23.14
N GLY A 6 22.87 11.61 24.35
CA GLY A 6 23.05 12.80 25.19
C GLY A 6 22.07 13.95 25.11
N GLU A 7 21.22 14.11 24.10
CA GLU A 7 20.12 15.07 24.12
C GLU A 7 18.79 14.35 24.00
N THR A 8 17.96 14.47 25.02
CA THR A 8 16.62 13.88 25.02
C THR A 8 15.76 14.68 24.04
N GLU A 9 15.61 14.16 22.84
CA GLU A 9 14.75 14.77 21.82
C GLU A 9 13.30 14.67 22.28
N ALA A 10 12.61 15.82 22.33
CA ALA A 10 11.25 15.87 22.79
C ALA A 10 10.27 15.50 21.69
N VAL A 11 9.31 14.65 22.05
CA VAL A 11 8.14 14.31 21.24
C VAL A 11 6.90 14.66 22.04
N TRP A 12 5.96 15.37 21.40
CA TRP A 12 4.72 15.80 22.05
C TRP A 12 3.54 15.73 21.09
N GLY A 13 2.35 16.08 21.58
CA GLY A 13 1.14 16.10 20.75
C GLY A 13 0.78 14.71 20.23
N LEU A 14 1.11 13.65 20.97
CA LEU A 14 0.86 12.27 20.59
C LEU A 14 -0.63 12.00 20.52
N ASN A 15 -1.09 11.57 19.36
CA ASN A 15 -2.49 11.26 19.08
C ASN A 15 -2.61 9.92 18.36
N THR A 16 -3.69 9.20 18.66
CA THR A 16 -4.01 7.90 18.07
C THR A 16 -5.41 7.92 17.50
N ALA A 17 -5.55 7.54 16.23
CA ALA A 17 -6.84 7.31 15.59
C ALA A 17 -6.94 5.83 15.21
N TYR A 18 -8.04 5.18 15.63
CA TYR A 18 -8.31 3.78 15.34
C TYR A 18 -9.51 3.67 14.40
N SER A 19 -9.40 2.75 13.45
CA SER A 19 -10.44 2.42 12.47
C SER A 19 -10.71 0.93 12.49
N VAL A 20 -11.96 0.56 12.20
CA VAL A 20 -12.31 -0.82 11.88
C VAL A 20 -11.89 -1.10 10.45
N VAL A 21 -11.19 -2.19 10.22
CA VAL A 21 -10.70 -2.61 8.90
C VAL A 21 -11.17 -4.02 8.58
N GLU A 22 -11.09 -4.39 7.33
CA GLU A 22 -11.52 -5.70 6.84
C GLU A 22 -10.67 -6.83 7.43
N LYS A 23 -11.34 -7.90 7.82
CA LYS A 23 -10.73 -9.11 8.37
C LYS A 23 -10.07 -9.95 7.28
N SER A 24 -10.66 -9.97 6.08
CA SER A 24 -10.15 -10.73 4.95
C SER A 24 -10.24 -9.94 3.66
N VAL A 25 -9.41 -10.28 2.70
CA VAL A 25 -9.39 -9.69 1.36
C VAL A 25 -9.38 -10.80 0.33
N THR A 26 -10.31 -10.72 -0.62
CA THR A 26 -10.40 -11.62 -1.77
C THR A 26 -10.11 -10.85 -3.05
N THR A 27 -9.22 -11.37 -3.89
CA THR A 27 -8.93 -10.82 -5.21
C THR A 27 -9.29 -11.81 -6.29
N ARG A 28 -9.78 -11.28 -7.41
CA ARG A 28 -10.14 -12.06 -8.59
C ARG A 28 -9.77 -11.28 -9.84
N ASP A 29 -9.36 -12.00 -10.88
CA ASP A 29 -9.04 -11.40 -12.16
C ASP A 29 -9.52 -12.26 -13.33
N TYR A 30 -9.51 -11.72 -14.54
CA TYR A 30 -9.92 -12.39 -15.76
C TYR A 30 -8.78 -12.45 -16.76
N ASN A 31 -8.49 -13.66 -17.26
CA ASN A 31 -7.52 -13.85 -18.33
C ASN A 31 -8.22 -14.19 -19.64
N TYR A 32 -8.18 -13.26 -20.59
CA TYR A 32 -8.79 -13.45 -21.92
C TYR A 32 -8.15 -14.57 -22.74
N ARG A 33 -6.89 -14.94 -22.44
CA ARG A 33 -6.17 -16.03 -23.12
C ARG A 33 -6.65 -17.40 -22.69
N THR A 34 -7.19 -17.49 -21.48
CA THR A 34 -7.76 -18.72 -20.89
C THR A 34 -9.18 -18.44 -20.41
N ALA A 35 -10.00 -17.86 -21.31
CA ALA A 35 -11.34 -17.38 -20.97
C ALA A 35 -12.28 -18.46 -20.39
N THR A 36 -12.02 -19.72 -20.72
CA THR A 36 -12.77 -20.89 -20.20
C THR A 36 -12.24 -21.42 -18.87
N ALA A 37 -11.06 -20.95 -18.42
CA ALA A 37 -10.56 -21.32 -17.10
C ALA A 37 -11.41 -20.67 -16.01
N GLU A 38 -11.68 -21.39 -14.94
CA GLU A 38 -12.29 -20.79 -13.77
C GLU A 38 -11.39 -19.62 -13.30
N MET A 39 -12.05 -18.50 -13.04
CA MET A 39 -11.34 -17.31 -12.57
C MET A 39 -10.68 -17.63 -11.23
N MET A 40 -9.37 -17.43 -11.15
CA MET A 40 -8.62 -17.66 -9.92
C MET A 40 -9.09 -16.69 -8.85
N THR A 41 -9.65 -17.22 -7.79
CA THR A 41 -10.03 -16.47 -6.60
C THR A 41 -9.04 -16.80 -5.51
N GLU A 42 -8.38 -15.78 -5.00
CA GLU A 42 -7.39 -15.89 -3.94
C GLU A 42 -7.85 -15.05 -2.74
N GLN A 43 -7.81 -15.64 -1.58
CA GLN A 43 -8.22 -15.01 -0.32
C GLN A 43 -7.04 -14.92 0.63
N HIS A 44 -6.96 -13.82 1.35
CA HIS A 44 -6.01 -13.64 2.43
C HIS A 44 -6.74 -13.17 3.69
N ASP A 45 -6.60 -13.94 4.76
CA ASP A 45 -7.17 -13.63 6.08
C ASP A 45 -6.13 -12.97 6.98
N ALA A 46 -6.56 -11.97 7.74
CA ALA A 46 -5.74 -11.33 8.76
C ALA A 46 -5.61 -12.24 9.98
N THR A 47 -4.60 -13.07 10.00
CA THR A 47 -4.25 -13.82 11.23
C THR A 47 -3.61 -12.94 12.30
N GLY A 48 -3.33 -11.67 12.02
CA GLY A 48 -2.68 -10.70 12.90
C GLY A 48 -3.54 -9.52 13.32
N GLY A 49 -4.77 -9.41 12.84
CA GLY A 49 -5.72 -8.40 13.25
C GLY A 49 -6.16 -8.61 14.69
N ASP A 50 -6.51 -7.52 15.35
CA ASP A 50 -7.18 -7.56 16.65
C ASP A 50 -8.71 -7.70 16.48
N ASN A 51 -9.45 -7.54 17.58
CA ASN A 51 -10.91 -7.64 17.59
C ASN A 51 -11.63 -6.52 16.82
N THR A 52 -10.91 -5.58 16.21
CA THR A 52 -11.48 -4.48 15.42
C THR A 52 -11.54 -4.78 13.93
N THR A 53 -11.11 -5.96 13.50
CA THR A 53 -11.27 -6.41 12.11
C THR A 53 -12.63 -7.03 11.89
N TYR A 54 -13.33 -6.63 10.80
CA TYR A 54 -14.66 -7.13 10.48
C TYR A 54 -14.91 -7.19 8.98
N GLY A 55 -15.61 -8.23 8.52
CA GLY A 55 -16.06 -8.36 7.13
C GLY A 55 -14.98 -8.75 6.15
N GLU A 56 -15.33 -8.70 4.88
CA GLU A 56 -14.48 -9.07 3.75
C GLU A 56 -14.48 -7.95 2.70
N ALA A 57 -13.28 -7.63 2.16
CA ALA A 57 -13.12 -6.79 0.99
C ALA A 57 -12.91 -7.66 -0.25
N TYR A 58 -13.67 -7.37 -1.31
CA TYR A 58 -13.56 -8.05 -2.60
C TYR A 58 -13.03 -7.11 -3.66
N HIS A 59 -11.99 -7.53 -4.39
CA HIS A 59 -11.38 -6.78 -5.47
C HIS A 59 -11.35 -7.60 -6.76
N TYR A 60 -11.82 -6.98 -7.84
CA TYR A 60 -11.82 -7.56 -9.17
C TYR A 60 -10.90 -6.78 -10.10
N ALA A 61 -10.25 -7.48 -11.02
CA ALA A 61 -9.34 -6.91 -12.01
C ALA A 61 -8.12 -6.20 -11.38
N ASP A 62 -7.46 -6.86 -10.44
CA ASP A 62 -6.20 -6.38 -9.84
C ASP A 62 -5.01 -6.46 -10.81
N ASN A 63 -5.23 -6.98 -12.02
CA ASN A 63 -4.24 -7.13 -13.08
C ASN A 63 -2.99 -7.91 -12.64
N PHE A 64 -3.18 -8.99 -11.89
CA PHE A 64 -2.09 -9.92 -11.56
C PHE A 64 -1.82 -10.94 -12.65
N LEU A 65 -2.42 -10.73 -13.83
CA LEU A 65 -2.24 -11.56 -15.01
C LEU A 65 -0.90 -11.29 -15.67
N GLN A 66 -0.42 -12.31 -16.35
CA GLN A 66 0.80 -12.28 -17.15
C GLN A 66 0.75 -11.16 -18.20
N LYS A 67 1.73 -10.29 -18.16
CA LYS A 67 1.96 -9.30 -19.22
C LYS A 67 2.88 -9.90 -20.28
N GLY A 68 2.40 -9.94 -21.53
CA GLY A 68 3.18 -10.51 -22.62
C GLY A 68 3.26 -12.05 -22.58
N ASP A 69 4.05 -12.64 -23.48
CA ASP A 69 4.08 -14.09 -23.71
C ASP A 69 5.11 -14.84 -22.86
N LYS A 70 5.94 -14.14 -22.09
CA LYS A 70 7.09 -14.71 -21.39
C LYS A 70 7.16 -14.44 -19.89
N GLU A 71 6.29 -13.60 -19.36
CA GLU A 71 6.30 -13.25 -17.95
C GLU A 71 5.37 -14.17 -17.15
N ALA A 72 5.85 -14.69 -16.04
CA ALA A 72 5.00 -15.41 -15.11
C ALA A 72 3.98 -14.47 -14.45
N ALA A 73 2.74 -14.90 -14.34
CA ALA A 73 1.73 -14.16 -13.59
C ALA A 73 2.10 -14.12 -12.10
N GLU A 74 1.93 -12.97 -11.48
CA GLU A 74 1.93 -12.88 -10.03
C GLU A 74 0.65 -13.54 -9.50
N SER A 75 0.73 -14.18 -8.31
CA SER A 75 -0.43 -14.86 -7.75
C SER A 75 -1.46 -13.88 -7.20
N GLY A 76 -2.74 -14.23 -7.29
CA GLY A 76 -3.81 -13.48 -6.64
C GLY A 76 -3.63 -13.38 -5.13
N ALA A 77 -3.07 -14.41 -4.49
CA ALA A 77 -2.73 -14.41 -3.07
C ALA A 77 -1.73 -13.30 -2.71
N PHE A 78 -0.77 -13.00 -3.59
CA PHE A 78 0.17 -11.91 -3.38
C PHE A 78 -0.55 -10.55 -3.33
N TYR A 79 -1.46 -10.29 -4.29
CA TYR A 79 -2.24 -9.05 -4.30
C TYR A 79 -3.22 -8.97 -3.14
N ALA A 80 -3.88 -10.05 -2.79
CA ALA A 80 -4.77 -10.13 -1.64
C ALA A 80 -4.01 -9.79 -0.34
N ARG A 81 -2.81 -10.35 -0.17
CA ARG A 81 -1.94 -10.05 0.97
C ARG A 81 -1.55 -8.57 1.04
N ILE A 82 -1.08 -7.98 -0.07
CA ILE A 82 -0.68 -6.56 -0.09
C ILE A 82 -1.85 -5.64 0.23
N ARG A 83 -3.04 -5.92 -0.31
CA ARG A 83 -4.26 -5.15 0.01
C ARG A 83 -4.64 -5.29 1.47
N HIS A 84 -4.55 -6.50 1.99
CA HIS A 84 -4.86 -6.76 3.39
C HIS A 84 -3.87 -6.05 4.33
N GLU A 85 -2.56 -6.11 4.06
CA GLU A 85 -1.55 -5.36 4.82
C GLU A 85 -1.84 -3.85 4.79
N ARG A 86 -2.33 -3.32 3.67
CA ARG A 86 -2.72 -1.90 3.56
C ARG A 86 -3.89 -1.56 4.49
N TYR A 87 -4.93 -2.38 4.53
CA TYR A 87 -6.03 -2.20 5.49
C TYR A 87 -5.56 -2.28 6.94
N LEU A 88 -4.69 -3.24 7.27
CA LEU A 88 -4.13 -3.35 8.61
C LEU A 88 -3.29 -2.11 9.00
N ASN A 89 -2.59 -1.49 8.03
CA ASN A 89 -1.87 -0.26 8.28
C ASN A 89 -2.80 0.94 8.57
N GLU A 90 -4.02 0.93 8.02
CA GLU A 90 -5.04 1.95 8.27
C GLU A 90 -5.79 1.76 9.59
N GLN A 91 -5.63 0.61 10.25
CA GLN A 91 -6.30 0.29 11.52
C GLN A 91 -5.93 1.26 12.65
N ALA A 92 -4.67 1.69 12.71
CA ALA A 92 -4.20 2.65 13.68
C ALA A 92 -3.26 3.66 13.02
N ILE A 93 -3.69 4.93 13.00
CA ILE A 93 -2.88 6.04 12.50
C ILE A 93 -2.46 6.90 13.68
N LEU A 94 -1.18 7.09 13.81
CA LEU A 94 -0.55 7.80 14.91
C LEU A 94 0.02 9.12 14.40
N LYS A 95 -0.05 10.15 15.23
CA LYS A 95 0.50 11.48 14.94
C LYS A 95 1.27 11.99 16.14
N GLY A 96 2.29 12.78 15.88
CA GLY A 96 3.05 13.47 16.91
C GLY A 96 3.83 14.63 16.33
N GLN A 97 4.44 15.39 17.24
CA GLN A 97 5.30 16.54 16.92
C GLN A 97 6.66 16.35 17.57
N SER A 98 7.69 16.90 16.97
CA SER A 98 9.06 16.85 17.47
C SER A 98 9.89 18.02 16.96
N THR A 99 10.99 18.28 17.63
CA THR A 99 12.06 19.17 17.13
C THR A 99 13.22 18.40 16.50
N SER A 100 13.17 17.05 16.55
CA SER A 100 14.25 16.24 16.02
C SER A 100 14.33 16.26 14.49
N SER A 101 15.47 16.68 13.97
CA SER A 101 15.76 16.60 12.53
C SER A 101 16.09 15.16 12.04
N LEU A 102 16.20 14.22 12.96
CA LEU A 102 16.55 12.84 12.65
C LEU A 102 15.32 11.98 12.28
N LEU A 103 14.10 12.47 12.58
CA LEU A 103 12.90 11.75 12.21
C LEU A 103 12.70 11.77 10.70
N MET A 104 12.57 10.58 10.12
CA MET A 104 12.32 10.39 8.68
C MET A 104 11.40 9.19 8.44
N PRO A 105 10.69 9.14 7.32
CA PRO A 105 9.90 7.97 6.94
C PRO A 105 10.77 6.72 6.87
N GLY A 106 10.23 5.61 7.39
CA GLY A 106 10.93 4.32 7.48
C GLY A 106 11.70 4.10 8.78
N LEU A 107 11.80 5.11 9.65
CA LEU A 107 12.44 4.98 10.96
C LEU A 107 11.48 4.34 11.97
N GLU A 108 11.95 3.35 12.69
CA GLU A 108 11.28 2.83 13.88
C GLU A 108 11.71 3.64 15.09
N ILE A 109 10.75 4.12 15.87
CA ILE A 109 11.00 4.82 17.12
C ILE A 109 10.20 4.23 18.28
N ARG A 110 10.71 4.41 19.49
CA ARG A 110 10.00 4.13 20.75
C ARG A 110 10.00 5.37 21.60
N VAL A 111 8.82 5.80 22.01
CA VAL A 111 8.70 6.96 22.88
C VAL A 111 8.81 6.50 24.33
N GLN A 112 9.71 7.11 25.08
CA GLN A 112 9.88 6.87 26.51
C GLN A 112 9.03 7.87 27.29
N GLY A 113 8.58 7.47 28.45
CA GLY A 113 7.78 8.27 29.38
C GLY A 113 6.47 7.59 29.76
N ASP A 114 6.09 7.76 31.01
CA ASP A 114 4.88 7.11 31.55
C ASP A 114 3.60 7.69 30.95
N ASP A 115 3.63 8.94 30.53
CA ASP A 115 2.51 9.66 29.91
C ASP A 115 2.33 9.32 28.43
N ALA A 116 3.31 8.65 27.80
CA ALA A 116 3.19 8.27 26.39
C ALA A 116 2.18 7.14 26.22
N PRO A 117 1.27 7.22 25.20
CA PRO A 117 0.36 6.12 24.90
C PRO A 117 1.11 4.80 24.69
N ALA A 118 0.53 3.71 25.16
CA ALA A 118 1.19 2.39 25.15
C ALA A 118 1.68 1.96 23.75
N VAL A 119 0.97 2.33 22.70
CA VAL A 119 1.36 2.03 21.32
C VAL A 119 2.70 2.67 20.95
N PHE A 120 2.95 3.91 21.36
CA PHE A 120 4.22 4.60 21.09
C PHE A 120 5.38 4.00 21.91
N ARG A 121 5.11 3.49 23.10
CA ARG A 121 6.13 2.80 23.92
C ARG A 121 6.52 1.44 23.35
N LYS A 122 5.60 0.74 22.70
CA LYS A 122 5.86 -0.57 22.05
C LYS A 122 6.71 -0.46 20.81
N GLY A 123 6.65 0.67 20.12
CA GLY A 123 7.36 0.94 18.89
C GLY A 123 6.41 1.32 17.76
N VAL A 124 6.79 2.33 17.01
CA VAL A 124 6.04 2.84 15.86
C VAL A 124 6.97 3.05 14.68
N LEU A 125 6.45 2.85 13.49
CA LEU A 125 7.14 3.12 12.24
C LEU A 125 6.67 4.47 11.70
N ILE A 126 7.60 5.39 11.48
CA ILE A 126 7.31 6.70 10.87
C ILE A 126 6.93 6.48 9.39
N THR A 127 5.78 6.99 8.99
CA THR A 127 5.27 6.87 7.62
C THR A 127 5.32 8.18 6.84
N GLY A 128 5.35 9.31 7.54
CA GLY A 128 5.43 10.62 6.92
C GLY A 128 5.97 11.66 7.88
N VAL A 129 6.60 12.69 7.35
CA VAL A 129 7.13 13.83 8.10
C VAL A 129 6.84 15.10 7.31
N THR A 130 6.32 16.11 8.00
CA THR A 130 6.17 17.47 7.48
C THR A 130 6.92 18.41 8.38
N ALA A 131 7.92 19.10 7.84
CA ALA A 131 8.73 20.06 8.58
C ALA A 131 8.24 21.49 8.30
N SER A 132 8.26 22.32 9.33
CA SER A 132 8.01 23.74 9.24
C SER A 132 9.16 24.49 9.90
N ALA A 133 9.74 25.42 9.18
CA ALA A 133 10.76 26.31 9.69
C ALA A 133 10.48 27.74 9.22
N ALA A 134 10.60 28.70 10.13
CA ALA A 134 10.54 30.12 9.83
C ALA A 134 11.71 30.84 10.49
N ARG A 135 12.11 32.02 9.96
CA ARG A 135 13.26 32.76 10.47
C ARG A 135 13.15 33.17 11.95
N ASP A 136 11.93 33.25 12.43
CA ASP A 136 11.57 33.73 13.77
C ASP A 136 11.06 32.59 14.69
N ARG A 137 11.08 31.34 14.22
CA ARG A 137 10.56 30.19 14.96
C ARG A 137 11.54 29.02 14.96
N SER A 138 11.53 28.29 16.03
CA SER A 138 12.26 27.01 16.11
C SER A 138 11.78 26.02 15.05
N TYR A 139 12.68 25.18 14.62
CA TYR A 139 12.35 24.05 13.74
C TYR A 139 11.37 23.12 14.46
N GLU A 140 10.25 22.86 13.80
CA GLU A 140 9.24 21.92 14.26
C GLU A 140 8.86 21.00 13.12
N LEU A 141 8.60 19.75 13.44
CA LEU A 141 8.04 18.79 12.51
C LEU A 141 6.82 18.09 13.10
N THR A 142 5.91 17.74 12.21
CA THR A 142 4.79 16.84 12.50
C THR A 142 5.04 15.53 11.78
N PHE A 143 4.86 14.41 12.48
CA PHE A 143 5.02 13.11 11.89
C PHE A 143 3.72 12.30 11.95
N THR A 144 3.57 11.39 11.01
CA THR A 144 2.58 10.32 11.01
C THR A 144 3.30 8.99 11.16
N ALA A 145 2.67 8.05 11.85
CA ALA A 145 3.23 6.73 12.09
C ALA A 145 2.14 5.67 12.17
N ILE A 146 2.56 4.44 12.08
CA ILE A 146 1.74 3.26 12.35
C ILE A 146 2.40 2.42 13.45
N PRO A 147 1.64 1.57 14.17
CA PRO A 147 2.26 0.61 15.08
C PRO A 147 3.26 -0.26 14.32
N TYR A 148 4.44 -0.47 14.90
CA TYR A 148 5.40 -1.40 14.32
C TYR A 148 4.85 -2.83 14.39
N SER A 149 4.98 -3.57 13.28
CA SER A 149 4.54 -4.96 13.22
C SER A 149 5.60 -5.83 12.56
N GLU A 150 5.89 -6.97 13.16
CA GLU A 150 6.71 -8.02 12.55
C GLU A 150 5.89 -8.94 11.64
N ARG A 151 4.56 -8.87 11.73
CA ARG A 151 3.63 -9.77 11.02
C ARG A 151 3.24 -9.27 9.64
N TYR A 152 3.22 -7.96 9.43
CA TYR A 152 2.88 -7.35 8.15
C TYR A 152 3.72 -6.10 7.90
N GLY A 153 4.07 -5.88 6.63
CA GLY A 153 4.86 -4.73 6.21
C GLY A 153 4.03 -3.46 6.04
N TYR A 154 4.72 -2.32 6.00
CA TYR A 154 4.08 -1.05 5.62
C TYR A 154 3.71 -1.05 4.14
N ARG A 155 2.45 -0.69 3.87
CA ARG A 155 1.92 -0.51 2.51
C ARG A 155 1.26 0.86 2.41
N PRO A 156 1.84 1.79 1.64
CA PRO A 156 1.24 3.11 1.44
C PRO A 156 -0.12 3.02 0.75
N ALA A 157 -0.94 4.06 0.92
CA ALA A 157 -2.20 4.18 0.21
C ALA A 157 -1.98 4.18 -1.31
N LEU A 158 -2.94 3.60 -2.03
CA LEU A 158 -2.89 3.62 -3.50
C LEU A 158 -3.16 5.03 -4.01
N ILE A 159 -2.33 5.46 -4.95
CA ILE A 159 -2.64 6.64 -5.76
C ILE A 159 -3.76 6.24 -6.73
N PRO A 160 -4.82 7.06 -6.90
CA PRO A 160 -5.86 6.79 -7.87
C PRO A 160 -5.27 6.56 -9.26
N ARG A 161 -5.67 5.44 -9.90
CA ARG A 161 -5.21 5.13 -11.25
C ARG A 161 -5.80 6.15 -12.22
N PRO A 162 -4.99 6.81 -13.07
CA PRO A 162 -5.52 7.68 -14.10
C PRO A 162 -6.44 6.91 -15.05
N VAL A 163 -7.59 7.47 -15.34
CA VAL A 163 -8.55 6.93 -16.29
C VAL A 163 -8.58 7.86 -17.50
N MET A 164 -8.35 7.29 -18.67
CA MET A 164 -8.49 8.02 -19.92
C MET A 164 -9.96 7.99 -20.32
N ALA A 165 -10.60 9.16 -20.28
CA ALA A 165 -11.98 9.30 -20.73
C ALA A 165 -12.00 9.42 -22.25
N GLY A 166 -12.90 8.65 -22.91
CA GLY A 166 -13.10 8.68 -24.35
C GLY A 166 -12.41 7.55 -25.12
N THR A 167 -12.42 7.68 -26.44
CA THR A 167 -11.84 6.72 -27.38
C THR A 167 -10.57 7.29 -28.00
N LEU A 168 -9.59 6.43 -28.23
CA LEU A 168 -8.40 6.76 -28.99
C LEU A 168 -8.51 6.10 -30.37
N PRO A 169 -8.40 6.87 -31.45
CA PRO A 169 -8.36 6.28 -32.79
C PRO A 169 -7.05 5.49 -32.96
N ALA A 170 -7.16 4.29 -33.52
CA ALA A 170 -6.03 3.45 -33.85
C ALA A 170 -6.14 2.94 -35.27
N ARG A 171 -5.01 2.81 -35.95
CA ARG A 171 -4.94 2.20 -37.26
C ARG A 171 -4.45 0.76 -37.11
N VAL A 172 -5.28 -0.17 -37.55
CA VAL A 172 -4.88 -1.57 -37.62
C VAL A 172 -3.96 -1.77 -38.82
N THR A 173 -2.86 -2.49 -38.62
CA THR A 173 -1.86 -2.76 -39.62
C THR A 173 -1.67 -4.27 -39.85
N SER A 174 -0.96 -4.65 -40.91
CA SER A 174 -0.53 -6.03 -41.17
C SER A 174 0.99 -6.13 -41.23
N THR A 175 1.52 -7.30 -40.94
CA THR A 175 2.93 -7.64 -41.14
C THR A 175 3.27 -7.90 -42.61
N VAL A 176 2.26 -8.11 -43.43
CA VAL A 176 2.40 -8.37 -44.87
C VAL A 176 2.17 -7.06 -45.64
N LYS A 177 3.08 -6.74 -46.54
CA LYS A 177 2.96 -5.53 -47.41
C LYS A 177 1.77 -5.66 -48.33
N ASN A 178 0.94 -4.61 -48.38
CA ASN A 178 -0.27 -4.53 -49.19
C ASN A 178 -1.38 -5.54 -48.83
N ASP A 179 -1.34 -6.04 -47.59
CA ASP A 179 -2.43 -6.87 -47.08
C ASP A 179 -3.67 -6.00 -46.83
N ILE A 180 -4.80 -6.48 -47.30
CA ILE A 180 -6.12 -5.84 -47.10
C ILE A 180 -6.77 -6.29 -45.79
N TYR A 181 -6.22 -7.30 -45.15
CA TYR A 181 -6.75 -7.84 -43.90
C TYR A 181 -5.93 -7.38 -42.70
N ALA A 182 -6.61 -7.17 -41.59
CA ALA A 182 -5.95 -6.90 -40.33
C ALA A 182 -5.18 -8.13 -39.85
N HIS A 183 -3.96 -7.94 -39.38
CA HIS A 183 -3.24 -9.00 -38.69
C HIS A 183 -3.88 -9.26 -37.31
N ILE A 184 -4.30 -10.50 -37.09
CA ILE A 184 -4.82 -10.98 -35.83
C ILE A 184 -3.92 -12.13 -35.37
N ASP A 185 -3.37 -12.04 -34.16
CA ASP A 185 -2.54 -13.11 -33.63
C ASP A 185 -3.40 -14.25 -33.02
N LYS A 186 -2.73 -15.32 -32.56
CA LYS A 186 -3.39 -16.48 -31.93
C LYS A 186 -4.23 -16.15 -30.71
N ASP A 187 -3.97 -15.02 -30.05
CA ASP A 187 -4.68 -14.55 -28.86
C ASP A 187 -5.77 -13.52 -29.19
N GLY A 188 -6.04 -13.28 -30.50
CA GLY A 188 -7.06 -12.34 -30.97
C GLY A 188 -6.65 -10.86 -30.90
N ARG A 189 -5.35 -10.56 -30.81
CA ARG A 189 -4.84 -9.18 -30.72
C ARG A 189 -4.56 -8.64 -32.14
N TYR A 190 -4.96 -7.40 -32.39
CA TYR A 190 -4.62 -6.64 -33.59
C TYR A 190 -3.23 -6.03 -33.46
N ARG A 191 -2.60 -5.81 -34.59
CA ARG A 191 -1.35 -5.06 -34.69
C ARG A 191 -1.61 -3.62 -35.11
#